data_d6cd945875e5fb9db08da104c726744e
#
_entry.id   d6cd945875e5fb9db08da104c726744e
#
_cell.length_a   1.000
_cell.length_b   1.000
_cell.length_c   1.000
_cell.angle_alpha   90.00
_cell.angle_beta   90.00
_cell.angle_gamma   90.00
#
_symmetry.space_group_name_H-M   'P 1'
#
loop_
_entity.id
_entity.type
_entity.pdbx_description
1 polymer ?
#
loop_
_entity_poly.entity_id
_entity_poly.type
_entity_poly.pdbx_seq_one_letter_code
_entity_poly.pdbx_strand_id
1 'polypeptide(L)'
;MMPRVVAVPLACASALMAVPAASGATLQTDSRCYQETQEVVLNGSGYTPLSTVTVVQDGQPLGTAQADANGAFQRKFATPELPAQSQERRYTLMATDSLNSGTTSYRSTKVFADFSPGSGDPTRLRVHFKVFGFGLARPRAAVYLHYVQRSSGKVRRTIKLGSVSGTCGVIKRTKLLKLFPFTPEQGTWILQFDTAKRYERATSRRTTPWVRKPVEVFTRRR
;
A
#
# COMPACT_ATOMS: atom_id res chain seq x y z
N MET A 1 -44.07 -40.45 69.89
CA MET A 1 -42.89 -39.52 69.74
C MET A 1 -42.03 -40.04 68.64
N MET A 2 -42.06 -39.37 67.47
CA MET A 2 -41.22 -39.71 66.32
C MET A 2 -40.11 -38.65 66.20
N PRO A 3 -38.84 -39.01 66.04
CA PRO A 3 -37.76 -38.05 65.83
C PRO A 3 -37.76 -37.53 64.36
N ARG A 4 -37.70 -36.23 64.24
CA ARG A 4 -37.51 -35.49 62.91
C ARG A 4 -36.05 -35.59 62.52
N VAL A 5 -35.80 -36.22 61.37
CA VAL A 5 -34.48 -36.15 60.67
C VAL A 5 -34.39 -34.85 59.90
N VAL A 6 -33.41 -34.00 60.23
CA VAL A 6 -33.08 -32.78 59.51
C VAL A 6 -32.01 -33.14 58.48
N ALA A 7 -32.35 -33.04 57.18
CA ALA A 7 -31.39 -33.18 56.07
C ALA A 7 -30.70 -31.82 55.78
N VAL A 8 -29.40 -31.78 55.90
CA VAL A 8 -28.56 -30.63 55.56
C VAL A 8 -28.14 -30.74 54.04
N PRO A 9 -28.46 -29.81 53.20
CA PRO A 9 -27.99 -29.85 51.80
C PRO A 9 -26.52 -29.42 51.71
N LEU A 10 -25.68 -30.30 51.19
CA LEU A 10 -24.28 -30.02 50.86
C LEU A 10 -24.24 -29.26 49.52
N ALA A 11 -23.98 -27.96 49.56
CA ALA A 11 -23.79 -27.14 48.35
C ALA A 11 -22.35 -27.32 47.84
N CYS A 12 -22.19 -28.09 46.76
CA CYS A 12 -20.93 -28.14 46.00
C CYS A 12 -20.76 -26.85 45.18
N ALA A 13 -19.88 -25.97 45.65
CA ALA A 13 -19.45 -24.80 44.86
C ALA A 13 -18.42 -25.26 43.78
N SER A 14 -18.89 -25.39 42.54
CA SER A 14 -18.02 -25.63 41.39
C SER A 14 -17.30 -24.34 41.04
N ALA A 15 -16.04 -24.21 41.44
CA ALA A 15 -15.16 -23.14 40.98
C ALA A 15 -14.87 -23.35 39.49
N LEU A 16 -15.53 -22.58 38.61
CA LEU A 16 -15.18 -22.46 37.21
C LEU A 16 -13.81 -21.75 37.12
N MET A 17 -12.74 -22.53 36.94
CA MET A 17 -11.45 -21.97 36.54
C MET A 17 -11.59 -21.43 35.11
N ALA A 18 -11.66 -20.11 34.98
CA ALA A 18 -11.51 -19.42 33.68
C ALA A 18 -10.10 -19.71 33.17
N VAL A 19 -9.99 -20.62 32.20
CA VAL A 19 -8.75 -20.81 31.43
C VAL A 19 -8.48 -19.52 30.69
N PRO A 20 -7.36 -18.80 30.97
CA PRO A 20 -7.02 -17.65 30.20
C PRO A 20 -6.88 -18.08 28.72
N ALA A 21 -7.67 -17.49 27.83
CA ALA A 21 -7.49 -17.69 26.41
C ALA A 21 -6.05 -17.28 26.08
N ALA A 22 -5.25 -18.23 25.58
CA ALA A 22 -3.91 -17.93 25.10
C ALA A 22 -4.03 -16.87 24.03
N SER A 23 -3.81 -15.61 24.40
CA SER A 23 -3.74 -14.50 23.44
C SER A 23 -2.44 -14.70 22.68
N GLY A 24 -2.55 -15.29 21.47
CA GLY A 24 -1.41 -15.43 20.57
C GLY A 24 -0.74 -14.08 20.34
N ALA A 25 0.58 -14.08 20.11
CA ALA A 25 1.32 -12.86 19.81
C ALA A 25 0.69 -12.13 18.62
N THR A 26 0.62 -10.81 18.71
CA THR A 26 0.13 -9.96 17.62
C THR A 26 1.29 -9.26 16.94
N LEU A 27 1.14 -9.04 15.63
CA LEU A 27 2.14 -8.38 14.80
C LEU A 27 1.43 -7.42 13.85
N GLN A 28 1.88 -6.17 13.79
CA GLN A 28 1.28 -5.14 12.96
C GLN A 28 2.33 -4.21 12.37
N THR A 29 2.10 -3.75 11.14
CA THR A 29 2.86 -2.65 10.54
C THR A 29 2.10 -1.33 10.71
N ASP A 30 2.82 -0.20 10.81
CA ASP A 30 2.25 1.14 10.93
C ASP A 30 1.43 1.55 9.70
N SER A 31 1.66 0.92 8.54
CA SER A 31 0.84 1.08 7.34
C SER A 31 0.60 -0.27 6.66
N ARG A 32 -0.41 -0.34 5.80
CA ARG A 32 -0.69 -1.53 4.97
C ARG A 32 -0.05 -1.46 3.59
N CYS A 33 0.42 -0.28 3.18
CA CYS A 33 1.12 -0.07 1.92
C CYS A 33 2.24 0.94 2.08
N TYR A 34 3.36 0.66 1.44
CA TYR A 34 4.57 1.47 1.44
C TYR A 34 5.05 1.66 0.00
N GLN A 35 5.73 2.74 -0.26
CA GLN A 35 6.53 2.86 -1.46
C GLN A 35 7.77 1.94 -1.32
N GLU A 36 8.31 1.43 -2.44
CA GLU A 36 9.59 0.70 -2.42
C GLU A 36 10.67 1.54 -1.73
N THR A 37 11.55 0.89 -0.97
CA THR A 37 12.60 1.49 -0.13
C THR A 37 12.13 2.36 1.03
N GLN A 38 10.83 2.51 1.25
CA GLN A 38 10.27 3.24 2.38
C GLN A 38 10.47 2.47 3.69
N GLU A 39 10.70 3.18 4.80
CA GLU A 39 10.77 2.59 6.13
C GLU A 39 9.41 2.03 6.56
N VAL A 40 9.43 0.83 7.10
CA VAL A 40 8.31 0.12 7.75
C VAL A 40 8.59 0.10 9.24
N VAL A 41 7.59 0.45 10.05
CA VAL A 41 7.62 0.26 11.50
C VAL A 41 6.77 -0.97 11.84
N LEU A 42 7.43 -2.03 12.30
CA LEU A 42 6.80 -3.26 12.76
C LEU A 42 6.66 -3.21 14.28
N ASN A 43 5.43 -3.41 14.75
CA ASN A 43 5.11 -3.48 16.17
C ASN A 43 4.61 -4.89 16.51
N GLY A 44 5.15 -5.46 17.57
CA GLY A 44 4.72 -6.75 18.11
C GLY A 44 4.30 -6.64 19.57
N SER A 45 3.36 -7.49 20.00
CA SER A 45 2.98 -7.62 21.40
C SER A 45 2.55 -9.05 21.73
N GLY A 46 2.60 -9.41 23.01
CA GLY A 46 2.25 -10.76 23.48
C GLY A 46 3.39 -11.78 23.31
N TYR A 47 4.62 -11.32 23.16
CA TYR A 47 5.84 -12.14 23.19
C TYR A 47 6.32 -12.36 24.63
N THR A 48 7.25 -13.28 24.81
CA THR A 48 7.85 -13.51 26.12
C THR A 48 8.60 -12.24 26.57
N PRO A 49 8.34 -11.72 27.78
CA PRO A 49 9.06 -10.57 28.31
C PRO A 49 10.58 -10.76 28.24
N LEU A 50 11.28 -9.72 27.85
CA LEU A 50 12.75 -9.69 27.75
C LEU A 50 13.36 -10.77 26.82
N SER A 51 12.54 -11.40 25.96
CA SER A 51 13.03 -12.40 24.99
C SER A 51 13.57 -11.75 23.72
N THR A 52 14.41 -12.49 23.02
CA THR A 52 14.83 -12.16 21.68
C THR A 52 13.79 -12.67 20.68
N VAL A 53 13.21 -11.77 19.90
CA VAL A 53 12.24 -12.06 18.84
C VAL A 53 12.93 -12.07 17.50
N THR A 54 12.87 -13.17 16.77
CA THR A 54 13.38 -13.28 15.40
C THR A 54 12.31 -12.82 14.41
N VAL A 55 12.68 -11.95 13.48
CA VAL A 55 11.77 -11.43 12.44
C VAL A 55 12.22 -11.91 11.07
N VAL A 56 11.29 -12.46 10.30
CA VAL A 56 11.51 -12.92 8.93
C VAL A 56 10.51 -12.29 7.96
N GLN A 57 10.91 -12.10 6.71
CA GLN A 57 10.05 -11.63 5.62
C GLN A 57 10.11 -12.62 4.46
N ASP A 58 8.97 -13.17 4.06
CA ASP A 58 8.86 -14.21 3.02
C ASP A 58 9.89 -15.35 3.23
N GLY A 59 10.13 -15.73 4.50
CA GLY A 59 11.11 -16.75 4.88
C GLY A 59 12.56 -16.29 4.97
N GLN A 60 12.87 -15.04 4.61
CA GLN A 60 14.23 -14.49 4.70
C GLN A 60 14.40 -13.71 6.02
N PRO A 61 15.52 -13.90 6.74
CA PRO A 61 15.72 -13.22 8.01
C PRO A 61 15.88 -11.70 7.81
N LEU A 62 15.10 -10.93 8.57
CA LEU A 62 15.30 -9.49 8.72
C LEU A 62 16.16 -9.16 9.95
N GLY A 63 16.41 -10.14 10.83
CA GLY A 63 17.18 -10.03 12.07
C GLY A 63 16.30 -10.13 13.31
N THR A 64 16.81 -9.64 14.44
CA THR A 64 16.16 -9.78 15.74
C THR A 64 15.70 -8.46 16.33
N ALA A 65 14.76 -8.51 17.27
CA ALA A 65 14.36 -7.40 18.13
C ALA A 65 14.30 -7.91 19.57
N GLN A 66 14.47 -7.02 20.55
CA GLN A 66 14.30 -7.36 21.98
C GLN A 66 12.89 -6.97 22.42
N ALA A 67 12.16 -7.92 23.01
CA ALA A 67 10.91 -7.63 23.67
C ALA A 67 11.16 -6.88 24.99
N ASP A 68 10.30 -5.94 25.32
CA ASP A 68 10.34 -5.23 26.61
C ASP A 68 9.78 -6.08 27.76
N ALA A 69 9.70 -5.49 28.96
CA ALA A 69 9.15 -6.17 30.14
C ALA A 69 7.66 -6.54 30.03
N ASN A 70 6.94 -5.98 29.04
CA ASN A 70 5.53 -6.27 28.75
C ASN A 70 5.38 -7.23 27.57
N GLY A 71 6.47 -7.72 26.98
CA GLY A 71 6.45 -8.58 25.81
C GLY A 71 6.11 -7.84 24.50
N ALA A 72 6.36 -6.53 24.45
CA ALA A 72 6.20 -5.74 23.24
C ALA A 72 7.55 -5.41 22.61
N PHE A 73 7.58 -5.26 21.27
CA PHE A 73 8.77 -4.80 20.56
C PHE A 73 8.41 -3.91 19.39
N GLN A 74 9.37 -3.11 18.97
CA GLN A 74 9.31 -2.34 17.74
C GLN A 74 10.57 -2.60 16.91
N ARG A 75 10.39 -2.75 15.59
CA ARG A 75 11.49 -2.89 14.65
C ARG A 75 11.24 -2.04 13.41
N LYS A 76 12.29 -1.37 12.94
CA LYS A 76 12.30 -0.61 11.70
C LYS A 76 13.14 -1.31 10.65
N PHE A 77 12.67 -1.29 9.41
CA PHE A 77 13.41 -1.80 8.24
C PHE A 77 12.88 -1.14 6.97
N ALA A 78 13.66 -1.15 5.90
CA ALA A 78 13.22 -0.64 4.60
C ALA A 78 12.50 -1.74 3.80
N THR A 79 11.46 -1.37 3.05
CA THR A 79 10.87 -2.29 2.07
C THR A 79 11.89 -2.61 0.98
N PRO A 80 11.94 -3.86 0.46
CA PRO A 80 12.79 -4.19 -0.67
C PRO A 80 12.43 -3.39 -1.92
N GLU A 81 13.39 -3.18 -2.80
CA GLU A 81 13.15 -2.75 -4.16
C GLU A 81 12.29 -3.78 -4.90
N LEU A 82 11.37 -3.31 -5.70
CA LEU A 82 10.54 -4.19 -6.52
C LEU A 82 11.27 -4.55 -7.82
N PRO A 83 11.18 -5.81 -8.27
CA PRO A 83 11.69 -6.19 -9.58
C PRO A 83 11.19 -5.24 -10.67
N ALA A 84 11.98 -5.03 -11.73
CA ALA A 84 11.66 -4.07 -12.81
C ALA A 84 10.26 -4.27 -13.41
N GLN A 85 9.84 -5.53 -13.54
CA GLN A 85 8.54 -5.91 -14.10
C GLN A 85 7.36 -5.75 -13.12
N SER A 86 7.63 -5.64 -11.80
CA SER A 86 6.61 -5.58 -10.75
C SER A 86 6.29 -4.14 -10.38
N GLN A 87 5.02 -3.80 -10.32
CA GLN A 87 4.55 -2.49 -9.85
C GLN A 87 4.06 -2.54 -8.39
N GLU A 88 3.72 -3.71 -7.91
CA GLU A 88 3.24 -3.95 -6.54
C GLU A 88 3.55 -5.39 -6.14
N ARG A 89 3.94 -5.60 -4.87
CA ARG A 89 4.15 -6.92 -4.27
C ARG A 89 3.65 -6.95 -2.83
N ARG A 90 3.08 -8.08 -2.44
CA ARG A 90 2.74 -8.37 -1.05
C ARG A 90 3.91 -9.09 -0.39
N TYR A 91 4.22 -8.70 0.84
CA TYR A 91 5.20 -9.33 1.70
C TYR A 91 4.52 -9.84 2.96
N THR A 92 4.94 -11.02 3.43
CA THR A 92 4.49 -11.62 4.68
C THR A 92 5.60 -11.49 5.70
N LEU A 93 5.28 -11.00 6.88
CA LEU A 93 6.17 -10.90 8.03
C LEU A 93 5.76 -11.94 9.06
N MET A 94 6.73 -12.60 9.63
CA MET A 94 6.56 -13.49 10.78
C MET A 94 7.58 -13.08 11.85
N ALA A 95 7.13 -13.02 13.08
CA ALA A 95 7.98 -12.80 14.23
C ALA A 95 7.78 -13.93 15.22
N THR A 96 8.86 -14.49 15.73
CA THR A 96 8.83 -15.64 16.63
C THR A 96 9.83 -15.47 17.78
N ASP A 97 9.42 -15.87 18.98
CA ASP A 97 10.31 -16.18 20.09
C ASP A 97 10.23 -17.69 20.40
N SER A 98 10.72 -18.14 21.55
CA SER A 98 10.71 -19.56 21.92
C SER A 98 9.29 -20.13 22.14
N LEU A 99 8.29 -19.31 22.43
CA LEU A 99 6.94 -19.74 22.83
C LEU A 99 5.84 -19.16 21.94
N ASN A 100 6.08 -18.00 21.33
CA ASN A 100 5.04 -17.22 20.65
C ASN A 100 5.40 -16.95 19.19
N SER A 101 4.37 -16.87 18.35
CA SER A 101 4.52 -16.51 16.94
C SER A 101 3.38 -15.59 16.51
N GLY A 102 3.73 -14.55 15.75
CA GLY A 102 2.78 -13.64 15.12
C GLY A 102 3.06 -13.47 13.65
N THR A 103 2.02 -13.24 12.84
CA THR A 103 2.14 -13.05 11.40
C THR A 103 1.33 -11.83 10.96
N THR A 104 1.89 -11.05 10.04
CA THR A 104 1.20 -9.94 9.38
C THR A 104 1.64 -9.83 7.93
N SER A 105 1.04 -8.92 7.19
CA SER A 105 1.49 -8.65 5.81
C SER A 105 1.27 -7.21 5.42
N TYR A 106 2.12 -6.73 4.55
CA TYR A 106 2.02 -5.42 3.92
C TYR A 106 2.21 -5.51 2.40
N ARG A 107 1.96 -4.40 1.71
CA ARG A 107 2.25 -4.27 0.27
C ARG A 107 3.31 -3.20 0.06
N SER A 108 4.20 -3.45 -0.88
CA SER A 108 5.09 -2.42 -1.43
C SER A 108 4.68 -2.11 -2.87
N THR A 109 4.78 -0.85 -3.27
CA THR A 109 4.37 -0.38 -4.60
C THR A 109 5.34 0.66 -5.14
N LYS A 110 5.47 0.70 -6.48
CA LYS A 110 6.04 1.85 -7.18
C LYS A 110 4.97 2.93 -7.35
N VAL A 111 5.38 4.20 -7.36
CA VAL A 111 4.56 5.27 -7.91
C VAL A 111 4.76 5.26 -9.41
N PHE A 112 3.79 4.74 -10.15
CA PHE A 112 3.92 4.44 -11.57
C PHE A 112 2.66 4.79 -12.34
N ALA A 113 2.83 5.32 -13.54
CA ALA A 113 1.74 5.54 -14.49
C ALA A 113 2.21 5.23 -15.92
N ASP A 114 1.32 4.63 -16.70
CA ASP A 114 1.58 4.28 -18.09
C ASP A 114 0.28 4.16 -18.89
N PHE A 115 0.40 3.95 -20.21
CA PHE A 115 -0.73 3.70 -21.09
C PHE A 115 -0.38 2.67 -22.18
N SER A 116 -1.39 1.98 -22.68
CA SER A 116 -1.24 0.99 -23.74
C SER A 116 -2.42 1.07 -24.72
N PRO A 117 -2.19 0.99 -26.04
CA PRO A 117 -0.90 0.90 -26.74
C PRO A 117 -0.04 2.15 -26.60
N GLY A 118 1.30 1.99 -26.70
CA GLY A 118 2.28 3.07 -26.48
C GLY A 118 2.56 3.92 -27.71
N SER A 119 2.06 3.55 -28.90
CA SER A 119 2.29 4.25 -30.16
C SER A 119 1.07 4.18 -31.07
N GLY A 120 0.96 5.13 -32.01
CA GLY A 120 -0.12 5.24 -33.00
C GLY A 120 -0.37 6.67 -33.43
N ASP A 121 -1.39 6.91 -34.26
CA ASP A 121 -1.80 8.25 -34.66
C ASP A 121 -2.27 9.04 -33.42
N PRO A 122 -1.61 10.13 -33.03
CA PRO A 122 -1.91 10.87 -31.80
C PRO A 122 -3.32 11.45 -31.78
N THR A 123 -3.95 11.69 -32.95
CA THR A 123 -5.31 12.24 -33.06
C THR A 123 -6.40 11.17 -32.91
N ARG A 124 -6.06 9.92 -33.19
CA ARG A 124 -6.99 8.76 -33.19
C ARG A 124 -6.68 7.71 -32.14
N LEU A 125 -5.44 7.68 -31.64
CA LEU A 125 -4.98 6.67 -30.70
C LEU A 125 -5.86 6.63 -29.44
N ARG A 126 -6.39 5.46 -29.20
CA ARG A 126 -7.14 5.15 -27.98
C ARG A 126 -6.34 4.21 -27.12
N VAL A 127 -6.26 4.51 -25.83
CA VAL A 127 -5.40 3.84 -24.87
C VAL A 127 -6.15 3.50 -23.58
N HIS A 128 -5.63 2.52 -22.86
CA HIS A 128 -5.94 2.28 -21.47
C HIS A 128 -4.81 2.85 -20.62
N PHE A 129 -5.16 3.66 -19.63
CA PHE A 129 -4.21 4.11 -18.62
C PHE A 129 -4.18 3.13 -17.45
N LYS A 130 -3.01 2.99 -16.85
CA LYS A 130 -2.76 2.24 -15.61
C LYS A 130 -1.95 3.11 -14.66
N VAL A 131 -2.28 3.08 -13.37
CA VAL A 131 -1.54 3.80 -12.33
C VAL A 131 -1.43 2.95 -11.08
N PHE A 132 -0.32 3.09 -10.36
CA PHE A 132 -0.01 2.37 -9.12
C PHE A 132 0.55 3.34 -8.09
N GLY A 133 0.30 3.08 -6.79
CA GLY A 133 0.86 3.86 -5.69
C GLY A 133 0.18 5.20 -5.42
N PHE A 134 -0.91 5.52 -6.09
CA PHE A 134 -1.60 6.81 -5.91
C PHE A 134 -2.49 6.88 -4.67
N GLY A 135 -2.64 5.76 -3.94
CA GLY A 135 -3.34 5.69 -2.66
C GLY A 135 -2.46 5.91 -1.44
N LEU A 136 -1.12 6.02 -1.61
CA LEU A 136 -0.16 6.18 -0.52
C LEU A 136 -0.44 7.42 0.34
N ALA A 137 -0.83 8.54 -0.29
CA ALA A 137 -1.17 9.76 0.42
C ALA A 137 -2.60 9.77 0.97
N ARG A 138 -3.54 9.13 0.26
CA ARG A 138 -4.96 9.09 0.64
C ARG A 138 -5.67 7.91 -0.02
N PRO A 139 -6.38 7.07 0.77
CA PRO A 139 -7.23 6.01 0.23
C PRO A 139 -8.27 6.56 -0.76
N ARG A 140 -8.55 5.80 -1.81
CA ARG A 140 -9.54 6.14 -2.85
C ARG A 140 -9.32 7.51 -3.53
N ALA A 141 -8.07 7.99 -3.56
CA ALA A 141 -7.74 9.25 -4.23
C ALA A 141 -8.25 9.27 -5.68
N ALA A 142 -8.75 10.41 -6.13
CA ALA A 142 -9.00 10.63 -7.54
C ALA A 142 -7.67 10.90 -8.23
N VAL A 143 -7.45 10.28 -9.40
CA VAL A 143 -6.27 10.52 -10.24
C VAL A 143 -6.66 11.39 -11.42
N TYR A 144 -5.86 12.42 -11.65
CA TYR A 144 -5.99 13.34 -12.76
C TYR A 144 -4.80 13.18 -13.71
N LEU A 145 -5.05 13.42 -14.98
CA LEU A 145 -4.05 13.50 -16.03
C LEU A 145 -4.06 14.91 -16.59
N HIS A 146 -2.91 15.59 -16.50
CA HIS A 146 -2.67 16.91 -17.03
C HIS A 146 -1.83 16.81 -18.31
N TYR A 147 -2.32 17.40 -19.36
CA TYR A 147 -1.62 17.51 -20.67
C TYR A 147 -0.85 18.81 -20.71
N VAL A 148 0.46 18.72 -20.56
CA VAL A 148 1.35 19.89 -20.49
C VAL A 148 2.20 19.94 -21.74
N GLN A 149 2.14 21.03 -22.50
CA GLN A 149 3.03 21.26 -23.61
C GLN A 149 4.42 21.61 -23.08
N ARG A 150 5.45 20.84 -23.46
CA ARG A 150 6.79 21.00 -22.88
C ARG A 150 7.41 22.35 -23.18
N SER A 151 7.24 22.84 -24.41
CA SER A 151 7.83 24.09 -24.89
C SER A 151 7.34 25.33 -24.14
N SER A 152 6.04 25.39 -23.83
CA SER A 152 5.41 26.53 -23.15
C SER A 152 5.18 26.33 -21.67
N GLY A 153 5.25 25.07 -21.19
CA GLY A 153 4.85 24.69 -19.82
C GLY A 153 3.35 24.84 -19.53
N LYS A 154 2.55 25.21 -20.55
CA LYS A 154 1.11 25.43 -20.39
C LYS A 154 0.33 24.12 -20.35
N VAL A 155 -0.65 24.06 -19.44
CA VAL A 155 -1.62 22.95 -19.39
C VAL A 155 -2.70 23.19 -20.43
N ARG A 156 -2.82 22.28 -21.38
CA ARG A 156 -3.87 22.34 -22.40
C ARG A 156 -5.19 21.77 -21.88
N ARG A 157 -5.11 20.71 -21.10
CA ARG A 157 -6.29 20.01 -20.57
C ARG A 157 -5.95 19.19 -19.32
N THR A 158 -6.94 19.03 -18.46
CA THR A 158 -6.92 18.09 -17.34
C THR A 158 -8.14 17.17 -17.44
N ILE A 159 -7.94 15.88 -17.27
CA ILE A 159 -9.01 14.90 -17.21
C ILE A 159 -8.91 14.09 -15.93
N LYS A 160 -10.06 13.64 -15.40
CA LYS A 160 -10.13 12.68 -14.29
C LYS A 160 -10.07 11.27 -14.88
N LEU A 161 -9.08 10.47 -14.50
CA LEU A 161 -8.95 9.08 -14.95
C LEU A 161 -9.87 8.14 -14.15
N GLY A 162 -10.13 8.47 -12.91
CA GLY A 162 -10.94 7.68 -11.98
C GLY A 162 -10.46 7.83 -10.54
N SER A 163 -11.02 7.03 -9.65
CA SER A 163 -10.52 6.87 -8.29
C SER A 163 -9.77 5.55 -8.16
N VAL A 164 -8.68 5.57 -7.43
CA VAL A 164 -7.89 4.37 -7.17
C VAL A 164 -8.61 3.43 -6.20
N SER A 165 -8.30 2.15 -6.30
CA SER A 165 -8.82 1.10 -5.43
C SER A 165 -7.68 0.26 -4.83
N GLY A 166 -8.02 -0.57 -3.84
CA GLY A 166 -7.05 -1.41 -3.14
C GLY A 166 -6.15 -0.63 -2.17
N THR A 167 -5.33 -1.37 -1.46
CA THR A 167 -4.53 -0.87 -0.33
C THR A 167 -3.51 0.19 -0.76
N CYS A 168 -2.84 -0.02 -1.90
CA CYS A 168 -1.81 0.89 -2.43
C CYS A 168 -2.37 1.95 -3.39
N GLY A 169 -3.64 1.86 -3.76
CA GLY A 169 -4.28 2.79 -4.68
C GLY A 169 -3.88 2.57 -6.13
N VAL A 170 -4.64 1.72 -6.82
CA VAL A 170 -4.35 1.26 -8.18
C VAL A 170 -5.54 1.52 -9.10
N ILE A 171 -5.28 1.94 -10.33
CA ILE A 171 -6.15 1.77 -11.49
C ILE A 171 -5.42 0.82 -12.43
N LYS A 172 -5.79 -0.45 -12.44
CA LYS A 172 -5.12 -1.46 -13.30
C LYS A 172 -5.34 -1.18 -14.78
N ARG A 173 -6.52 -0.69 -15.11
CA ARG A 173 -6.92 -0.36 -16.48
C ARG A 173 -8.12 0.58 -16.46
N THR A 174 -8.01 1.73 -17.13
CA THR A 174 -9.18 2.57 -17.40
C THR A 174 -10.04 1.96 -18.52
N LYS A 175 -11.25 2.48 -18.74
CA LYS A 175 -11.93 2.31 -20.03
C LYS A 175 -11.04 2.88 -21.16
N LEU A 176 -11.33 2.51 -22.39
CA LEU A 176 -10.61 2.97 -23.57
C LEU A 176 -10.87 4.48 -23.80
N LEU A 177 -9.84 5.29 -23.70
CA LEU A 177 -9.88 6.74 -23.83
C LEU A 177 -9.01 7.19 -25.01
N LYS A 178 -9.32 8.33 -25.65
CA LYS A 178 -8.37 8.97 -26.58
C LYS A 178 -7.11 9.35 -25.80
N LEU A 179 -5.93 9.08 -26.36
CA LEU A 179 -4.66 9.50 -25.76
C LEU A 179 -4.65 11.03 -25.59
N PHE A 180 -4.99 11.77 -26.63
CA PHE A 180 -5.24 13.21 -26.58
C PHE A 180 -6.73 13.47 -26.82
N PRO A 181 -7.47 14.04 -25.85
CA PRO A 181 -8.88 14.42 -26.02
C PRO A 181 -9.05 15.76 -26.78
N PHE A 182 -8.04 16.18 -27.52
CA PHE A 182 -7.96 17.35 -28.39
C PHE A 182 -6.95 17.04 -29.50
N THR A 183 -6.82 17.90 -30.52
CA THR A 183 -5.77 17.80 -31.55
C THR A 183 -4.46 18.31 -30.95
N PRO A 184 -3.45 17.45 -30.71
CA PRO A 184 -2.19 17.89 -30.17
C PRO A 184 -1.34 18.57 -31.26
N GLU A 185 -0.63 19.64 -30.88
CA GLU A 185 0.43 20.22 -31.67
C GLU A 185 1.64 19.28 -31.71
N GLN A 186 2.45 19.42 -32.77
CA GLN A 186 3.72 18.69 -32.86
C GLN A 186 4.67 19.06 -31.74
N GLY A 187 5.49 18.09 -31.34
CA GLY A 187 6.51 18.24 -30.31
C GLY A 187 6.26 17.40 -29.08
N THR A 188 6.99 17.67 -28.02
CA THR A 188 6.94 16.90 -26.78
C THR A 188 5.81 17.38 -25.87
N TRP A 189 4.97 16.46 -25.48
CA TRP A 189 3.95 16.62 -24.45
C TRP A 189 4.37 15.89 -23.18
N ILE A 190 4.07 16.48 -22.04
CA ILE A 190 4.24 15.83 -20.75
C ILE A 190 2.86 15.44 -20.23
N LEU A 191 2.65 14.15 -20.10
CA LEU A 191 1.50 13.59 -19.41
C LEU A 191 1.84 13.51 -17.91
N GLN A 192 1.30 14.43 -17.10
CA GLN A 192 1.49 14.40 -15.66
C GLN A 192 0.26 13.78 -15.00
N PHE A 193 0.51 12.71 -14.25
CA PHE A 193 -0.48 12.01 -13.43
C PHE A 193 -0.26 12.42 -11.98
N ASP A 194 -1.31 12.85 -11.30
CA ASP A 194 -1.27 13.17 -9.87
C ASP A 194 -2.68 13.11 -9.25
N THR A 195 -2.81 13.46 -7.98
CA THR A 195 -4.08 13.46 -7.25
C THR A 195 -4.70 14.85 -7.10
N ALA A 196 -4.09 15.88 -7.70
CA ALA A 196 -4.59 17.25 -7.67
C ALA A 196 -5.46 17.54 -8.90
N LYS A 197 -6.66 18.14 -8.71
CA LYS A 197 -7.51 18.57 -9.81
C LYS A 197 -6.91 19.75 -10.60
N ARG A 198 -6.20 20.63 -9.91
CA ARG A 198 -5.46 21.74 -10.51
C ARG A 198 -4.02 21.29 -10.77
N TYR A 199 -3.50 21.62 -11.94
CA TYR A 199 -2.10 21.35 -12.24
C TYR A 199 -1.20 22.20 -11.35
N GLU A 200 -0.26 21.52 -10.72
CA GLU A 200 0.89 22.12 -10.06
C GLU A 200 2.15 21.53 -10.69
N ARG A 201 3.11 22.42 -11.00
CA ARG A 201 4.40 21.93 -11.49
C ARG A 201 5.01 21.06 -10.40
N ALA A 202 5.35 19.81 -10.75
CA ALA A 202 5.81 18.80 -9.80
C ALA A 202 7.20 19.15 -9.22
N THR A 203 7.28 20.23 -8.47
CA THR A 203 8.47 20.68 -7.74
C THR A 203 8.35 20.41 -6.25
N SER A 204 7.13 20.37 -5.70
CA SER A 204 6.89 20.06 -4.29
C SER A 204 6.62 18.56 -4.11
N ARG A 205 7.59 17.86 -3.67
CA ARG A 205 7.71 16.40 -3.70
C ARG A 205 7.04 15.63 -2.60
N ARG A 206 6.30 16.24 -1.67
CA ARG A 206 6.27 15.60 -0.35
C ARG A 206 4.93 15.06 0.10
N THR A 207 3.83 15.42 -0.52
CA THR A 207 2.51 15.02 -0.02
C THR A 207 1.61 14.30 -1.02
N THR A 208 1.90 14.39 -2.31
CA THR A 208 1.08 13.74 -3.34
C THR A 208 1.95 12.94 -4.32
N PRO A 209 1.62 11.68 -4.60
CA PRO A 209 2.28 10.91 -5.63
C PRO A 209 2.04 11.55 -7.01
N TRP A 210 3.07 11.64 -7.81
CA TRP A 210 3.00 12.13 -9.19
C TRP A 210 3.96 11.38 -10.10
N VAL A 211 3.57 11.27 -11.37
CA VAL A 211 4.37 10.68 -12.45
C VAL A 211 4.28 11.57 -13.67
N ARG A 212 5.41 11.83 -14.34
CA ARG A 212 5.49 12.56 -15.61
C ARG A 212 6.00 11.63 -16.70
N LYS A 213 5.23 11.50 -17.79
CA LYS A 213 5.60 10.69 -18.93
C LYS A 213 5.67 11.58 -20.16
N PRO A 214 6.86 11.72 -20.80
CA PRO A 214 6.98 12.43 -22.06
C PRO A 214 6.35 11.62 -23.19
N VAL A 215 5.70 12.30 -24.11
CA VAL A 215 5.09 11.73 -25.33
C VAL A 215 5.45 12.63 -26.49
N GLU A 216 6.09 12.06 -27.53
CA GLU A 216 6.42 12.79 -28.76
C GLU A 216 5.27 12.68 -29.74
N VAL A 217 4.89 13.83 -30.31
CA VAL A 217 3.87 13.95 -31.35
C VAL A 217 4.54 14.39 -32.64
N PHE A 218 4.52 13.52 -33.63
CA PHE A 218 5.05 13.79 -34.96
C PHE A 218 3.93 13.81 -35.99
N THR A 219 4.03 14.70 -36.99
CA THR A 219 3.24 14.54 -38.19
C THR A 219 4.02 13.69 -39.18
N ARG A 220 3.45 12.57 -39.59
CA ARG A 220 4.01 11.79 -40.69
C ARG A 220 3.93 12.66 -41.95
N ARG A 221 5.06 13.13 -42.46
CA ARG A 221 5.10 13.69 -43.85
C ARG A 221 4.66 12.52 -44.75
N ARG A 222 3.58 12.74 -45.48
CA ARG A 222 3.16 11.85 -46.57
C ARG A 222 4.12 12.04 -47.76
#